data_aa44ca095d6375925b15b79e74f0114a
#
_entry.id   aa44ca095d6375925b15b79e74f0114a
#
_cell.length_a   1.000
_cell.length_b   1.000
_cell.length_c   1.000
_cell.angle_alpha   90.00
_cell.angle_beta   90.00
_cell.angle_gamma   90.00
#
_symmetry.space_group_name_H-M   'P 1'
#
loop_
_entity.id
_entity.type
_entity.pdbx_description
1 polymer ?
#
loop_
_entity_poly.entity_id
_entity_poly.type
_entity_poly.pdbx_seq_one_letter_code
_entity_poly.pdbx_strand_id
1 'polypeptide(L)'
;MRFFIALLFAFFLAGCGYKPSNVVARDVIGSSVWVDVIISKTDPESTVVIKDGIKSAMLRRLGANLVDKNEADSIIIASIKSLTFSAISYDQFGYATAYKANLVMEYRLKQKDGSIKSIITSGDYDFRVTKRLNDRRFTDSVISDNERFDAITNASLQCFDEFVSKIAMQGLLDGKPNL
;
A
#
# COMPACT_ATOMS: atom_id res chain seq x y z
N MET A 1 -32.26 -38.10 -15.79
CA MET A 1 -31.95 -36.71 -16.23
C MET A 1 -31.89 -35.74 -15.01
N ARG A 2 -32.83 -35.72 -14.09
CA ARG A 2 -32.81 -34.82 -12.92
C ARG A 2 -31.63 -35.07 -11.97
N PHE A 3 -31.21 -36.31 -11.77
CA PHE A 3 -30.05 -36.66 -10.95
C PHE A 3 -28.73 -36.22 -11.55
N PHE A 4 -28.59 -36.22 -12.87
CA PHE A 4 -27.38 -35.77 -13.56
C PHE A 4 -27.18 -34.25 -13.47
N ILE A 5 -28.29 -33.49 -13.49
CA ILE A 5 -28.26 -32.02 -13.33
C ILE A 5 -27.90 -31.66 -11.90
N ALA A 6 -28.43 -32.40 -10.89
CA ALA A 6 -28.08 -32.15 -9.49
C ALA A 6 -26.61 -32.50 -9.19
N LEU A 7 -26.06 -33.54 -9.80
CA LEU A 7 -24.63 -33.90 -9.68
C LEU A 7 -23.74 -32.88 -10.33
N LEU A 8 -24.12 -32.35 -11.52
CA LEU A 8 -23.40 -31.29 -12.19
C LEU A 8 -23.39 -29.99 -11.38
N PHE A 9 -24.52 -29.65 -10.73
CA PHE A 9 -24.65 -28.47 -9.87
C PHE A 9 -23.81 -28.61 -8.59
N ALA A 10 -23.71 -29.82 -8.01
CA ALA A 10 -22.86 -30.11 -6.86
C ALA A 10 -21.35 -29.93 -7.18
N PHE A 11 -20.95 -30.23 -8.42
CA PHE A 11 -19.56 -30.03 -8.89
C PHE A 11 -19.20 -28.53 -9.05
N PHE A 12 -20.17 -27.67 -9.38
CA PHE A 12 -19.98 -26.22 -9.43
C PHE A 12 -19.90 -25.57 -8.04
N LEU A 13 -20.43 -26.22 -7.00
CA LEU A 13 -20.38 -25.77 -5.61
C LEU A 13 -19.08 -26.19 -4.89
N ALA A 14 -18.29 -27.11 -5.46
CA ALA A 14 -16.91 -27.38 -5.04
C ALA A 14 -16.02 -26.21 -5.47
N GLY A 15 -16.33 -25.00 -4.99
CA GLY A 15 -15.60 -23.78 -5.27
C GLY A 15 -14.13 -23.97 -4.94
N CYS A 16 -13.25 -23.61 -5.85
CA CYS A 16 -11.81 -23.50 -5.62
C CYS A 16 -11.60 -22.79 -4.29
N GLY A 17 -10.88 -23.42 -3.37
CA GLY A 17 -10.52 -22.84 -2.06
C GLY A 17 -9.60 -21.63 -2.22
N TYR A 18 -10.10 -20.55 -2.84
CA TYR A 18 -9.37 -19.29 -2.99
C TYR A 18 -9.20 -18.65 -1.61
N LYS A 19 -7.96 -18.61 -1.14
CA LYS A 19 -7.60 -17.90 0.07
C LYS A 19 -7.14 -16.48 -0.34
N PRO A 20 -7.85 -15.42 0.08
CA PRO A 20 -7.45 -14.03 -0.25
C PRO A 20 -6.05 -13.72 0.24
N SER A 21 -5.30 -12.90 -0.51
CA SER A 21 -3.90 -12.55 -0.21
C SER A 21 -3.73 -11.88 1.16
N ASN A 22 -4.72 -11.10 1.60
CA ASN A 22 -4.70 -10.47 2.92
C ASN A 22 -4.76 -11.49 4.08
N VAL A 23 -5.48 -12.62 3.89
CA VAL A 23 -5.54 -13.70 4.89
C VAL A 23 -4.20 -14.41 4.96
N VAL A 24 -3.61 -14.75 3.80
CA VAL A 24 -2.27 -15.39 3.76
C VAL A 24 -1.20 -14.46 4.34
N ALA A 25 -1.22 -13.18 3.98
CA ALA A 25 -0.27 -12.21 4.53
C ALA A 25 -0.41 -12.07 6.05
N ARG A 26 -1.65 -12.09 6.57
CA ARG A 26 -1.92 -12.06 8.01
C ARG A 26 -1.35 -13.28 8.74
N ASP A 27 -1.45 -14.46 8.14
CA ASP A 27 -0.86 -15.69 8.71
C ASP A 27 0.68 -15.58 8.81
N VAL A 28 1.32 -14.88 7.88
CA VAL A 28 2.78 -14.64 7.88
C VAL A 28 3.18 -13.54 8.86
N ILE A 29 2.42 -12.44 8.88
CA ILE A 29 2.75 -11.24 9.68
C ILE A 29 2.35 -11.44 11.15
N GLY A 30 1.28 -12.20 11.41
CA GLY A 30 0.69 -12.34 12.75
C GLY A 30 -0.44 -11.34 12.99
N SER A 31 -1.08 -11.47 14.18
CA SER A 31 -2.24 -10.66 14.56
C SER A 31 -1.86 -9.34 15.23
N SER A 32 -0.69 -9.27 15.84
CA SER A 32 -0.20 -8.13 16.61
C SER A 32 1.05 -7.53 15.95
N VAL A 33 0.97 -6.28 15.53
CA VAL A 33 2.02 -5.65 14.70
C VAL A 33 2.43 -4.30 15.27
N TRP A 34 3.72 -4.07 15.34
CA TRP A 34 4.28 -2.75 15.54
C TRP A 34 4.78 -2.18 14.21
N VAL A 35 4.36 -0.94 13.90
CA VAL A 35 4.69 -0.28 12.63
C VAL A 35 5.38 1.05 12.90
N ASP A 36 6.51 1.25 12.25
CA ASP A 36 7.18 2.54 12.20
C ASP A 36 7.70 2.88 10.80
N VAL A 37 7.87 4.19 10.54
CA VAL A 37 8.44 4.69 9.28
C VAL A 37 9.67 5.50 9.62
N ILE A 38 10.78 5.19 8.96
CA ILE A 38 12.02 5.95 9.13
C ILE A 38 11.80 7.36 8.56
N ILE A 39 11.97 8.37 9.42
CA ILE A 39 11.79 9.77 9.06
C ILE A 39 12.81 10.17 7.99
N SER A 40 12.31 10.64 6.86
CA SER A 40 13.14 11.24 5.83
C SER A 40 13.67 12.59 6.33
N LYS A 41 14.97 12.80 6.23
CA LYS A 41 15.58 14.10 6.59
C LYS A 41 15.23 15.21 5.59
N THR A 42 14.90 14.85 4.37
CA THR A 42 14.60 15.78 3.28
C THR A 42 13.12 16.09 3.17
N ASP A 43 12.25 15.19 3.63
CA ASP A 43 10.79 15.34 3.54
C ASP A 43 10.10 14.68 4.74
N PRO A 44 10.14 15.32 5.92
CA PRO A 44 9.53 14.77 7.15
C PRO A 44 8.00 14.75 7.08
N GLU A 45 7.36 15.71 6.40
CA GLU A 45 5.89 15.79 6.28
C GLU A 45 5.33 14.58 5.54
N SER A 46 5.89 14.24 4.39
CA SER A 46 5.49 13.04 3.64
C SER A 46 5.65 11.77 4.46
N THR A 47 6.65 11.71 5.36
CA THR A 47 6.86 10.56 6.25
C THR A 47 5.71 10.36 7.22
N VAL A 48 5.17 11.44 7.81
CA VAL A 48 4.01 11.37 8.73
C VAL A 48 2.78 10.87 7.99
N VAL A 49 2.50 11.43 6.83
CA VAL A 49 1.38 11.02 5.96
C VAL A 49 1.43 9.54 5.63
N ILE A 50 2.59 9.06 5.21
CA ILE A 50 2.82 7.65 4.87
C ILE A 50 2.65 6.75 6.09
N LYS A 51 3.17 7.15 7.26
CA LYS A 51 3.02 6.39 8.52
C LYS A 51 1.56 6.19 8.88
N ASP A 52 0.76 7.24 8.81
CA ASP A 52 -0.67 7.18 9.14
C ASP A 52 -1.44 6.36 8.08
N GLY A 53 -1.08 6.49 6.81
CA GLY A 53 -1.60 5.67 5.72
C GLY A 53 -1.35 4.18 5.95
N ILE A 54 -0.13 3.78 6.27
CA ILE A 54 0.25 2.38 6.55
C ILE A 54 -0.49 1.84 7.77
N LYS A 55 -0.54 2.59 8.87
CA LYS A 55 -1.29 2.18 10.08
C LYS A 55 -2.76 1.96 9.79
N SER A 56 -3.38 2.88 9.06
CA SER A 56 -4.79 2.76 8.64
C SER A 56 -5.01 1.54 7.74
N ALA A 57 -4.10 1.26 6.82
CA ALA A 57 -4.16 0.11 5.93
C ALA A 57 -3.99 -1.22 6.69
N MET A 58 -3.07 -1.28 7.67
CA MET A 58 -2.92 -2.44 8.56
C MET A 58 -4.22 -2.81 9.27
N LEU A 59 -4.88 -1.81 9.85
CA LEU A 59 -6.16 -2.00 10.56
C LEU A 59 -7.27 -2.46 9.60
N ARG A 60 -7.44 -1.77 8.47
CA ARG A 60 -8.59 -1.97 7.58
C ARG A 60 -8.44 -3.19 6.67
N ARG A 61 -7.24 -3.48 6.17
CA ARG A 61 -7.01 -4.51 5.14
C ARG A 61 -6.53 -5.84 5.70
N LEU A 62 -5.70 -5.80 6.74
CA LEU A 62 -5.20 -7.01 7.40
C LEU A 62 -5.99 -7.35 8.68
N GLY A 63 -6.75 -6.39 9.25
CA GLY A 63 -7.37 -6.57 10.56
C GLY A 63 -6.33 -6.86 11.65
N ALA A 64 -5.11 -6.33 11.49
CA ALA A 64 -4.04 -6.49 12.46
C ALA A 64 -4.22 -5.50 13.62
N ASN A 65 -3.91 -5.93 14.84
CA ASN A 65 -3.89 -5.06 16.01
C ASN A 65 -2.55 -4.33 16.07
N LEU A 66 -2.60 -2.99 16.17
CA LEU A 66 -1.41 -2.19 16.40
C LEU A 66 -1.11 -2.19 17.90
N VAL A 67 0.06 -2.67 18.25
CA VAL A 67 0.52 -2.83 19.64
C VAL A 67 1.90 -2.20 19.84
N ASP A 68 2.34 -2.13 21.08
CA ASP A 68 3.68 -1.69 21.39
C ASP A 68 4.74 -2.70 20.90
N LYS A 69 5.95 -2.20 20.65
CA LYS A 69 7.04 -2.97 20.04
C LYS A 69 7.35 -4.28 20.77
N ASN A 70 7.20 -4.30 22.10
CA ASN A 70 7.51 -5.46 22.94
C ASN A 70 6.41 -6.53 22.90
N GLU A 71 5.19 -6.17 22.48
CA GLU A 71 4.04 -7.06 22.44
C GLU A 71 3.74 -7.54 21.02
N ALA A 72 4.46 -7.04 20.02
CA ALA A 72 4.23 -7.32 18.63
C ALA A 72 4.71 -8.74 18.23
N ASP A 73 3.88 -9.42 17.44
CA ASP A 73 4.27 -10.66 16.74
C ASP A 73 5.26 -10.36 15.61
N SER A 74 5.08 -9.21 14.98
CA SER A 74 5.96 -8.72 13.94
C SER A 74 6.21 -7.22 14.05
N ILE A 75 7.43 -6.83 13.67
CA ILE A 75 7.87 -5.45 13.59
C ILE A 75 8.02 -5.09 12.12
N ILE A 76 7.30 -4.08 11.66
CA ILE A 76 7.40 -3.56 10.32
C ILE A 76 8.02 -2.17 10.36
N ILE A 77 9.16 -2.02 9.69
CA ILE A 77 9.84 -0.74 9.52
C ILE A 77 9.83 -0.39 8.05
N ALA A 78 9.13 0.69 7.69
CA ALA A 78 9.09 1.20 6.34
C ALA A 78 10.07 2.37 6.16
N SER A 79 10.59 2.52 4.95
CA SER A 79 11.43 3.66 4.57
C SER A 79 11.11 4.10 3.14
N ILE A 80 11.12 5.41 2.91
CA ILE A 80 10.96 6.00 1.58
C ILE A 80 12.29 5.85 0.85
N LYS A 81 12.27 5.25 -0.34
CA LYS A 81 13.43 5.20 -1.25
C LYS A 81 13.42 6.35 -2.23
N SER A 82 12.25 6.64 -2.81
CA SER A 82 12.06 7.79 -3.68
C SER A 82 10.59 8.23 -3.68
N LEU A 83 10.38 9.53 -3.82
CA LEU A 83 9.08 10.14 -4.07
C LEU A 83 9.30 11.22 -5.13
N THR A 84 8.61 11.08 -6.26
CA THR A 84 8.71 12.02 -7.38
C THR A 84 7.34 12.39 -7.91
N PHE A 85 7.23 13.61 -8.43
CA PHE A 85 6.03 14.10 -9.10
C PHE A 85 6.40 14.45 -10.53
N SER A 86 5.76 13.82 -11.50
CA SER A 86 6.00 14.02 -12.93
C SER A 86 4.74 14.55 -13.60
N ALA A 87 4.85 15.62 -14.37
CA ALA A 87 3.73 16.12 -15.16
C ALA A 87 3.35 15.10 -16.26
N ILE A 88 2.07 14.78 -16.36
CA ILE A 88 1.54 13.80 -17.33
C ILE A 88 0.54 14.39 -18.31
N SER A 89 0.06 15.62 -18.08
CA SER A 89 -0.84 16.32 -18.99
C SER A 89 -0.58 17.82 -18.96
N TYR A 90 -0.78 18.47 -20.11
CA TYR A 90 -0.56 19.91 -20.29
C TYR A 90 -1.77 20.53 -20.98
N ASP A 91 -2.01 21.81 -20.74
CA ASP A 91 -2.99 22.60 -21.47
C ASP A 91 -2.40 23.17 -22.77
N GLN A 92 -3.25 23.89 -23.52
CA GLN A 92 -2.86 24.54 -24.79
C GLN A 92 -1.76 25.61 -24.66
N PHE A 93 -1.47 26.05 -23.44
CA PHE A 93 -0.43 27.05 -23.14
C PHE A 93 0.85 26.40 -22.59
N GLY A 94 0.88 25.06 -22.47
CA GLY A 94 2.05 24.33 -21.95
C GLY A 94 2.10 24.22 -20.42
N TYR A 95 1.04 24.62 -19.70
CA TYR A 95 0.96 24.46 -18.25
C TYR A 95 0.54 23.04 -17.89
N ALA A 96 1.21 22.43 -16.92
CA ALA A 96 0.84 21.10 -16.44
C ALA A 96 -0.55 21.14 -15.77
N THR A 97 -1.41 20.20 -16.14
CA THR A 97 -2.78 20.08 -15.64
C THR A 97 -3.01 18.81 -14.83
N ALA A 98 -2.11 17.83 -14.98
CA ALA A 98 -2.12 16.62 -14.18
C ALA A 98 -0.69 16.13 -13.93
N TYR A 99 -0.53 15.49 -12.78
CA TYR A 99 0.72 14.91 -12.33
C TYR A 99 0.52 13.46 -11.93
N LYS A 100 1.61 12.70 -11.99
CA LYS A 100 1.75 11.39 -11.40
C LYS A 100 2.71 11.47 -10.21
N ALA A 101 2.26 11.06 -9.04
CA ALA A 101 3.12 10.77 -7.90
C ALA A 101 3.66 9.35 -8.04
N ASN A 102 4.97 9.17 -7.96
CA ASN A 102 5.60 7.85 -7.93
C ASN A 102 6.33 7.71 -6.59
N LEU A 103 5.94 6.71 -5.82
CA LEU A 103 6.50 6.40 -4.51
C LEU A 103 7.15 5.02 -4.55
N VAL A 104 8.40 4.91 -4.11
CA VAL A 104 9.08 3.64 -3.90
C VAL A 104 9.42 3.52 -2.43
N MET A 105 9.03 2.40 -1.82
CA MET A 105 9.24 2.12 -0.41
C MET A 105 9.98 0.79 -0.20
N GLU A 106 10.72 0.73 0.88
CA GLU A 106 11.26 -0.51 1.41
C GLU A 106 10.58 -0.83 2.74
N TYR A 107 10.02 -2.03 2.85
CA TYR A 107 9.46 -2.58 4.07
C TYR A 107 10.40 -3.66 4.62
N ARG A 108 10.81 -3.52 5.87
CA ARG A 108 11.54 -4.55 6.61
C ARG A 108 10.60 -5.17 7.63
N LEU A 109 10.28 -6.43 7.41
CA LEU A 109 9.47 -7.26 8.31
C LEU A 109 10.41 -8.10 9.17
N LYS A 110 10.40 -7.89 10.48
CA LYS A 110 11.07 -8.74 11.47
C LYS A 110 10.01 -9.55 12.21
N GLN A 111 10.11 -10.87 12.15
CA GLN A 111 9.22 -11.81 12.83
C GLN A 111 9.78 -12.22 14.21
N LYS A 112 8.95 -12.85 15.05
CA LYS A 112 9.35 -13.32 16.39
C LYS A 112 10.50 -14.32 16.37
N ASP A 113 10.61 -15.14 15.33
CA ASP A 113 11.69 -16.10 15.15
C ASP A 113 13.06 -15.43 14.82
N GLY A 114 13.06 -14.10 14.72
CA GLY A 114 14.23 -13.32 14.39
C GLY A 114 14.50 -13.18 12.89
N SER A 115 13.70 -13.82 12.03
CA SER A 115 13.83 -13.66 10.57
C SER A 115 13.52 -12.24 10.15
N ILE A 116 14.29 -11.73 9.17
CA ILE A 116 14.10 -10.39 8.61
C ILE A 116 13.93 -10.54 7.09
N LYS A 117 12.82 -10.05 6.59
CA LYS A 117 12.53 -9.96 5.15
C LYS A 117 12.49 -8.49 4.73
N SER A 118 13.22 -8.15 3.66
CA SER A 118 13.19 -6.81 3.05
C SER A 118 12.48 -6.87 1.71
N ILE A 119 11.47 -6.01 1.52
CA ILE A 119 10.60 -5.98 0.34
C ILE A 119 10.53 -4.56 -0.17
N ILE A 120 10.91 -4.36 -1.42
CA ILE A 120 10.76 -3.09 -2.13
C ILE A 120 9.43 -3.12 -2.87
N THR A 121 8.68 -2.04 -2.75
CA THR A 121 7.37 -1.84 -3.39
C THR A 121 7.30 -0.51 -4.07
N SER A 122 6.40 -0.38 -5.03
CA SER A 122 6.12 0.84 -5.75
C SER A 122 4.61 1.14 -5.75
N GLY A 123 4.27 2.41 -5.72
CA GLY A 123 2.91 2.86 -5.88
C GLY A 123 2.89 4.15 -6.66
N ASP A 124 1.88 4.32 -7.49
CA ASP A 124 1.70 5.53 -8.27
C ASP A 124 0.26 6.06 -8.15
N TYR A 125 0.10 7.35 -8.31
CA TYR A 125 -1.21 7.98 -8.27
C TYR A 125 -1.25 9.18 -9.21
N ASP A 126 -2.23 9.16 -10.13
CA ASP A 126 -2.47 10.25 -11.06
C ASP A 126 -3.48 11.22 -10.47
N PHE A 127 -3.16 12.51 -10.47
CA PHE A 127 -4.05 13.54 -9.96
C PHE A 127 -4.00 14.80 -10.82
N ARG A 128 -5.08 15.57 -10.78
CA ARG A 128 -5.18 16.86 -11.46
C ARG A 128 -4.92 17.99 -10.49
N VAL A 129 -4.21 19.01 -10.96
CA VAL A 129 -4.02 20.23 -10.19
C VAL A 129 -5.16 21.19 -10.44
N THR A 130 -5.65 21.81 -9.36
CA THR A 130 -6.70 22.80 -9.42
C THR A 130 -6.12 24.13 -9.88
N LYS A 131 -6.57 24.62 -11.04
CA LYS A 131 -6.21 25.97 -11.48
C LYS A 131 -6.76 26.99 -10.50
N ARG A 132 -5.91 27.66 -9.76
CA ARG A 132 -6.31 28.84 -8.97
C ARG A 132 -6.37 30.05 -9.91
N LEU A 133 -7.57 30.49 -10.23
CA LEU A 133 -7.81 31.77 -10.88
C LEU A 133 -7.59 32.88 -9.84
N ASN A 134 -6.35 33.27 -9.61
CA ASN A 134 -6.06 34.51 -8.90
C ASN A 134 -5.83 35.61 -9.94
N ASP A 135 -6.81 36.52 -9.98
CA ASP A 135 -6.73 37.86 -10.56
C ASP A 135 -5.99 37.96 -11.92
N ARG A 136 -6.68 37.56 -13.01
CA ARG A 136 -6.33 37.81 -14.43
C ARG A 136 -4.92 37.37 -14.89
N ARG A 137 -4.14 36.68 -14.08
CA ARG A 137 -2.89 36.05 -14.50
C ARG A 137 -3.02 34.55 -14.31
N PHE A 138 -2.73 33.81 -15.37
CA PHE A 138 -2.59 32.35 -15.33
C PHE A 138 -1.45 32.06 -14.37
N THR A 139 -1.77 31.63 -13.15
CA THR A 139 -0.76 31.22 -12.19
C THR A 139 -0.34 29.79 -12.48
N ASP A 140 0.96 29.58 -12.34
CA ASP A 140 1.66 28.35 -12.54
C ASP A 140 0.91 27.12 -12.01
N SER A 141 1.07 26.02 -12.72
CA SER A 141 0.56 24.68 -12.33
C SER A 141 1.32 24.17 -11.10
N VAL A 142 1.05 24.75 -9.96
CA VAL A 142 1.68 24.39 -8.68
C VAL A 142 0.81 23.35 -7.99
N ILE A 143 1.43 22.24 -7.61
CA ILE A 143 0.78 21.23 -6.78
C ILE A 143 0.53 21.87 -5.41
N SER A 144 -0.73 21.89 -4.96
CA SER A 144 -1.08 22.36 -3.61
C SER A 144 -0.73 21.29 -2.56
N ASP A 145 -0.59 21.72 -1.29
CA ASP A 145 -0.27 20.81 -0.18
C ASP A 145 -1.34 19.71 -0.03
N ASN A 146 -2.62 20.05 -0.22
CA ASN A 146 -3.70 19.06 -0.16
C ASN A 146 -3.61 18.03 -1.30
N GLU A 147 -3.36 18.47 -2.54
CA GLU A 147 -3.19 17.58 -3.68
C GLU A 147 -1.96 16.68 -3.51
N ARG A 148 -0.87 17.25 -2.97
CA ARG A 148 0.34 16.51 -2.62
C ARG A 148 0.06 15.47 -1.54
N PHE A 149 -0.64 15.85 -0.47
CA PHE A 149 -1.03 14.96 0.63
C PHE A 149 -1.88 13.80 0.15
N ASP A 150 -2.91 14.07 -0.64
CA ASP A 150 -3.80 13.04 -1.20
C ASP A 150 -3.05 12.09 -2.13
N ALA A 151 -2.16 12.63 -2.96
CA ALA A 151 -1.36 11.83 -3.88
C ALA A 151 -0.40 10.89 -3.14
N ILE A 152 0.29 11.38 -2.12
CA ILE A 152 1.19 10.57 -1.29
C ILE A 152 0.42 9.49 -0.54
N THR A 153 -0.74 9.85 0.02
CA THR A 153 -1.60 8.89 0.73
C THR A 153 -2.01 7.74 -0.19
N ASN A 154 -2.51 8.04 -1.39
CA ASN A 154 -2.96 7.02 -2.33
C ASN A 154 -1.80 6.17 -2.86
N ALA A 155 -0.66 6.78 -3.21
CA ALA A 155 0.53 6.05 -3.62
C ALA A 155 1.07 5.14 -2.50
N SER A 156 1.02 5.58 -1.23
CA SER A 156 1.44 4.78 -0.08
C SER A 156 0.55 3.57 0.16
N LEU A 157 -0.76 3.70 -0.08
CA LEU A 157 -1.71 2.59 -0.01
C LEU A 157 -1.42 1.54 -1.08
N GLN A 158 -1.06 1.94 -2.29
CA GLN A 158 -0.65 1.00 -3.34
C GLN A 158 0.67 0.29 -2.99
N CYS A 159 1.68 1.01 -2.47
CA CYS A 159 2.90 0.39 -1.96
C CYS A 159 2.60 -0.66 -0.89
N PHE A 160 1.65 -0.36 0.01
CA PHE A 160 1.24 -1.29 1.05
C PHE A 160 0.51 -2.51 0.48
N ASP A 161 -0.37 -2.34 -0.51
CA ASP A 161 -1.06 -3.46 -1.18
C ASP A 161 -0.09 -4.39 -1.90
N GLU A 162 0.92 -3.82 -2.55
CA GLU A 162 1.98 -4.60 -3.17
C GLU A 162 2.81 -5.35 -2.11
N PHE A 163 3.10 -4.72 -0.97
CA PHE A 163 3.77 -5.37 0.16
C PHE A 163 2.97 -6.58 0.65
N VAL A 164 1.67 -6.42 0.90
CA VAL A 164 0.78 -7.51 1.32
C VAL A 164 0.78 -8.65 0.30
N SER A 165 0.70 -8.32 -0.98
CA SER A 165 0.69 -9.31 -2.06
C SER A 165 2.00 -10.09 -2.14
N LYS A 166 3.15 -9.41 -2.02
CA LYS A 166 4.48 -10.03 -2.02
C LYS A 166 4.70 -10.93 -0.80
N ILE A 167 4.24 -10.50 0.38
CA ILE A 167 4.30 -11.33 1.61
C ILE A 167 3.42 -12.57 1.46
N ALA A 168 2.21 -12.43 0.94
CA ALA A 168 1.31 -13.57 0.72
C ALA A 168 1.93 -14.59 -0.26
N MET A 169 2.52 -14.10 -1.35
CA MET A 169 3.19 -14.97 -2.32
C MET A 169 4.39 -15.71 -1.70
N GLN A 170 5.23 -15.03 -0.91
CA GLN A 170 6.33 -15.66 -0.20
C GLN A 170 5.85 -16.69 0.82
N GLY A 171 4.77 -16.39 1.58
CA GLY A 171 4.17 -17.34 2.52
C GLY A 171 3.67 -18.61 1.85
N LEU A 172 3.13 -18.51 0.64
CA LEU A 172 2.74 -19.68 -0.16
C LEU A 172 3.94 -20.49 -0.65
N LEU A 173 5.05 -19.83 -1.02
CA LEU A 173 6.26 -20.48 -1.50
C LEU A 173 7.05 -21.16 -0.38
N ASP A 174 7.08 -20.55 0.81
CA ASP A 174 7.77 -21.10 2.01
C ASP A 174 7.07 -22.33 2.60
N GLY A 175 5.96 -22.77 2.00
CA GLY A 175 5.32 -24.06 2.28
C GLY A 175 4.77 -24.21 3.70
N LYS A 176 4.32 -23.11 4.31
CA LYS A 176 3.51 -23.15 5.54
C LYS A 176 2.03 -22.89 5.22
N PRO A 177 1.29 -23.88 4.70
CA PRO A 177 -0.15 -23.88 4.92
C PRO A 177 -0.31 -24.23 6.40
N ASN A 178 -0.61 -23.28 7.26
CA ASN A 178 -1.15 -23.60 8.57
C ASN A 178 -2.54 -24.20 8.31
N LEU A 179 -2.58 -25.54 8.31
CA LEU A 179 -3.78 -26.35 8.47
C LEU A 179 -4.28 -26.24 9.92
#